data_a415ab4977cc1ed680572679acd02ba5
#
_entry.id   a415ab4977cc1ed680572679acd02ba5
#
_cell.length_a   1.000
_cell.length_b   1.000
_cell.length_c   1.000
_cell.angle_alpha   90.00
_cell.angle_beta   90.00
_cell.angle_gamma   90.00
#
_symmetry.space_group_name_H-M   'P 1'
#
loop_
_entity.id
_entity.type
_entity.pdbx_description
1 polymer ?
#
loop_
_entity_poly.entity_id
_entity_poly.type
_entity_poly.pdbx_seq_one_letter_code
_entity_poly.pdbx_strand_id
1 'polypeptide(L)'
;MEAVFYNFAKRQNSTKVPAGIAGTTFNVTLKQPTSMNDPVLRLNADTFDYNYAAFNGSFYFVSDIHSIRNNLWDVYLTRDVLATYRDQILAQSLYVTRSYSQYDGYIMDAKYPAKVDYTVEETTVSAPWDASLDFSSGTYICGIVGAPVTGSVGSVTYWALTLSELRAMLSELMASIDWYNVDVAEISKALQRMLFNPMQYFVSCVWLPFQQSDFSGSNGVQIKYGWWTLEATGKMLNSTAPIRKASYLQLLPHPQTIRGSYLNSAPYTRKIIRYMPFGTFEIDPQFFPSNTTVVLYTSVDIVTGAGILRVAKEAGDNWLTYQTIEAQIGVPIQLSQQAQNFGKTAGAITALAGTAAAILSGGTLATVAAGSAAAITSGAAAAVPALQSTGVNGGIAGLDPDITCTHMFSIIADEDLVDIGRPLCKYVQLGTLSGFTQCETGALSLECMAQEREQIENYLREGFYIE
;
A
#
# COMPACT_ATOMS: atom_id res chain seq x y z
N MET A 1 -43.02 -43.49 36.04
CA MET A 1 -42.36 -42.89 34.85
C MET A 1 -40.86 -42.97 35.08
N GLU A 2 -40.10 -43.03 33.98
CA GLU A 2 -38.63 -43.03 34.07
C GLU A 2 -38.06 -41.69 33.66
N ALA A 3 -37.04 -41.25 34.39
CA ALA A 3 -36.23 -40.09 34.03
C ALA A 3 -34.73 -40.44 34.13
N VAL A 4 -33.94 -39.95 33.21
CA VAL A 4 -32.50 -40.16 33.20
C VAL A 4 -31.81 -38.86 33.63
N PHE A 5 -30.99 -38.94 34.66
CA PHE A 5 -30.26 -37.80 35.18
C PHE A 5 -28.79 -37.88 34.89
N TYR A 6 -28.18 -36.71 34.66
CA TYR A 6 -26.79 -36.57 34.23
C TYR A 6 -26.05 -35.52 35.08
N ASN A 7 -24.74 -35.69 35.19
CA ASN A 7 -23.82 -34.63 35.53
C ASN A 7 -23.25 -34.08 34.24
N PHE A 8 -23.80 -32.94 33.77
CA PHE A 8 -23.59 -32.44 32.44
C PHE A 8 -23.27 -30.94 32.43
N ALA A 9 -22.02 -30.59 32.10
CA ALA A 9 -21.62 -29.20 31.98
C ALA A 9 -22.12 -28.63 30.65
N LYS A 10 -23.04 -27.69 30.73
CA LYS A 10 -23.68 -27.03 29.61
C LYS A 10 -24.00 -25.56 29.90
N ARG A 11 -23.85 -24.70 28.91
CA ARG A 11 -24.36 -23.31 28.95
C ARG A 11 -25.88 -23.31 28.72
N GLN A 12 -26.62 -22.39 29.35
CA GLN A 12 -28.06 -22.29 29.15
C GLN A 12 -28.46 -21.98 27.73
N ASN A 13 -27.63 -21.20 27.01
CA ASN A 13 -27.83 -20.81 25.61
C ASN A 13 -27.11 -21.73 24.60
N SER A 14 -26.96 -23.02 24.89
CA SER A 14 -26.35 -24.02 24.02
C SER A 14 -27.36 -25.08 23.53
N THR A 15 -27.14 -25.57 22.31
CA THR A 15 -27.92 -26.72 21.78
C THR A 15 -27.34 -28.07 22.16
N LYS A 16 -26.28 -28.12 22.98
CA LYS A 16 -25.62 -29.34 23.41
C LYS A 16 -26.57 -30.31 24.11
N VAL A 17 -26.48 -31.57 23.78
CA VAL A 17 -27.23 -32.67 24.40
C VAL A 17 -26.27 -33.65 25.04
N PRO A 18 -26.68 -34.44 26.08
CA PRO A 18 -25.81 -35.37 26.79
C PRO A 18 -25.51 -36.64 25.98
N ALA A 19 -25.10 -36.48 24.69
CA ALA A 19 -24.77 -37.61 23.82
C ALA A 19 -23.49 -38.31 24.31
N GLY A 20 -23.54 -39.62 24.53
CA GLY A 20 -22.39 -40.41 24.95
C GLY A 20 -22.02 -40.27 26.44
N ILE A 21 -22.79 -39.53 27.23
CA ILE A 21 -22.62 -39.43 28.69
C ILE A 21 -23.49 -40.46 29.38
N ALA A 22 -22.90 -41.22 30.30
CA ALA A 22 -23.65 -42.20 31.10
C ALA A 22 -24.61 -41.45 32.06
N GLY A 23 -25.91 -41.69 31.90
CA GLY A 23 -26.93 -41.18 32.80
C GLY A 23 -27.41 -42.26 33.75
N THR A 24 -27.94 -41.84 34.92
CA THR A 24 -28.54 -42.74 35.87
C THR A 24 -30.07 -42.65 35.75
N THR A 25 -30.72 -43.78 35.54
CA THR A 25 -32.18 -43.86 35.40
C THR A 25 -32.85 -44.03 36.79
N PHE A 26 -33.83 -43.21 37.06
CA PHE A 26 -34.65 -43.29 38.27
C PHE A 26 -36.15 -43.46 37.93
N ASN A 27 -36.84 -44.22 38.74
CA ASN A 27 -38.30 -44.24 38.72
C ASN A 27 -38.81 -42.98 39.43
N VAL A 28 -39.56 -42.15 38.70
CA VAL A 28 -40.04 -40.86 39.19
C VAL A 28 -41.55 -40.77 39.17
N THR A 29 -42.08 -39.97 40.09
CA THR A 29 -43.50 -39.62 40.17
C THR A 29 -43.64 -38.12 39.94
N LEU A 30 -44.55 -37.71 39.05
CA LEU A 30 -44.84 -36.31 38.80
C LEU A 30 -45.66 -35.72 39.96
N LYS A 31 -45.22 -34.64 40.54
CA LYS A 31 -45.92 -33.90 41.58
C LYS A 31 -47.04 -33.05 40.98
N GLN A 32 -48.25 -33.13 41.52
CA GLN A 32 -49.42 -32.38 41.03
C GLN A 32 -49.75 -31.19 41.92
N PRO A 33 -50.19 -30.05 41.41
CA PRO A 33 -50.16 -29.67 39.98
C PRO A 33 -48.73 -29.26 39.54
N THR A 34 -48.37 -29.55 38.30
CA THR A 34 -47.08 -29.18 37.75
C THR A 34 -47.20 -28.83 36.27
N SER A 35 -46.40 -27.87 35.81
CA SER A 35 -46.22 -27.56 34.39
C SER A 35 -45.21 -28.51 33.74
N MET A 36 -45.40 -28.89 32.48
CA MET A 36 -44.39 -29.66 31.75
C MET A 36 -43.16 -28.82 31.38
N ASN A 37 -43.24 -27.49 31.49
CA ASN A 37 -42.07 -26.62 31.30
C ASN A 37 -41.19 -26.60 32.57
N ASP A 38 -41.82 -26.66 33.72
CA ASP A 38 -41.14 -26.64 35.02
C ASP A 38 -41.67 -27.80 35.89
N PRO A 39 -41.45 -29.06 35.52
CA PRO A 39 -41.99 -30.19 36.26
C PRO A 39 -41.23 -30.43 37.55
N VAL A 40 -41.97 -30.88 38.57
CA VAL A 40 -41.40 -31.34 39.83
C VAL A 40 -41.48 -32.85 39.88
N LEU A 41 -40.35 -33.51 39.90
CA LEU A 41 -40.23 -34.96 39.96
C LEU A 41 -39.91 -35.43 41.35
N ARG A 42 -40.68 -36.36 41.87
CA ARG A 42 -40.41 -37.04 43.13
C ARG A 42 -39.74 -38.38 42.86
N LEU A 43 -38.63 -38.66 43.52
CA LEU A 43 -37.89 -39.91 43.37
C LEU A 43 -37.28 -40.39 44.71
N ASN A 44 -36.98 -41.70 44.75
CA ASN A 44 -36.27 -42.32 45.87
C ASN A 44 -34.80 -42.54 45.40
N ALA A 45 -33.84 -42.01 46.20
CA ALA A 45 -32.42 -42.19 46.04
C ALA A 45 -31.71 -41.99 47.38
N ASP A 46 -30.65 -42.73 47.64
CA ASP A 46 -29.82 -42.54 48.84
C ASP A 46 -29.09 -41.18 48.79
N THR A 47 -28.62 -40.81 47.66
CA THR A 47 -28.01 -39.49 47.36
C THR A 47 -28.48 -39.02 45.98
N PHE A 48 -28.56 -37.72 45.83
CA PHE A 48 -28.94 -37.12 44.55
C PHE A 48 -28.07 -35.86 44.29
N ASP A 49 -27.22 -35.93 43.27
CA ASP A 49 -26.32 -34.84 42.89
C ASP A 49 -26.18 -34.82 41.36
N TYR A 50 -27.29 -34.45 40.69
CA TYR A 50 -27.34 -34.33 39.25
C TYR A 50 -27.83 -32.93 38.88
N ASN A 51 -27.30 -32.40 37.78
CA ASN A 51 -27.61 -31.05 37.34
C ASN A 51 -28.43 -30.99 36.02
N TYR A 52 -28.70 -32.14 35.40
CA TYR A 52 -29.41 -32.21 34.12
C TYR A 52 -30.28 -33.48 34.04
N ALA A 53 -31.39 -33.41 33.31
CA ALA A 53 -32.29 -34.52 33.18
C ALA A 53 -32.88 -34.67 31.77
N ALA A 54 -33.13 -35.91 31.36
CA ALA A 54 -34.00 -36.25 30.24
C ALA A 54 -35.28 -36.92 30.78
N PHE A 55 -36.44 -36.32 30.47
CA PHE A 55 -37.73 -36.79 30.93
C PHE A 55 -38.78 -36.57 29.84
N ASN A 56 -39.59 -37.58 29.57
CA ASN A 56 -40.69 -37.55 28.63
C ASN A 56 -40.30 -36.96 27.24
N GLY A 57 -39.17 -37.38 26.70
CA GLY A 57 -38.67 -36.92 25.39
C GLY A 57 -38.15 -35.48 25.33
N SER A 58 -37.97 -34.86 26.50
CA SER A 58 -37.46 -33.48 26.60
C SER A 58 -36.29 -33.42 27.56
N PHE A 59 -35.46 -32.37 27.43
CA PHE A 59 -34.34 -32.11 28.29
C PHE A 59 -34.62 -30.98 29.28
N TYR A 60 -34.03 -31.08 30.48
CA TYR A 60 -34.27 -30.15 31.57
C TYR A 60 -32.97 -29.85 32.34
N PHE A 61 -32.84 -28.63 32.80
CA PHE A 61 -31.91 -28.26 33.86
C PHE A 61 -32.53 -28.58 35.22
N VAL A 62 -31.74 -29.10 36.14
CA VAL A 62 -32.16 -29.21 37.55
C VAL A 62 -31.99 -27.82 38.17
N SER A 63 -33.11 -27.20 38.52
CA SER A 63 -33.14 -25.85 39.09
C SER A 63 -32.99 -25.86 40.61
N ASP A 64 -33.58 -26.87 41.28
CA ASP A 64 -33.51 -27.01 42.73
C ASP A 64 -33.76 -28.46 43.15
N ILE A 65 -33.28 -28.83 44.35
CA ILE A 65 -33.38 -30.19 44.89
C ILE A 65 -33.79 -30.09 46.38
N HIS A 66 -34.97 -30.63 46.72
CA HIS A 66 -35.44 -30.63 48.06
C HIS A 66 -35.51 -32.05 48.61
N SER A 67 -34.84 -32.30 49.76
CA SER A 67 -34.99 -33.54 50.53
C SER A 67 -36.25 -33.42 51.35
N ILE A 68 -37.19 -34.33 51.16
CA ILE A 68 -38.47 -34.40 51.98
C ILE A 68 -38.29 -35.23 53.16
N ARG A 69 -37.61 -36.38 53.05
CA ARG A 69 -37.25 -37.31 54.14
C ARG A 69 -36.09 -38.19 53.63
N ASN A 70 -35.59 -39.06 54.52
CA ASN A 70 -34.51 -39.98 54.10
C ASN A 70 -34.88 -40.70 52.80
N ASN A 71 -34.01 -40.62 51.86
CA ASN A 71 -34.08 -41.24 50.51
C ASN A 71 -35.25 -40.76 49.62
N LEU A 72 -35.91 -39.64 49.95
CA LEU A 72 -37.03 -39.10 49.17
C LEU A 72 -36.74 -37.64 48.81
N TRP A 73 -36.70 -37.40 47.49
CA TRP A 73 -36.31 -36.11 46.90
C TRP A 73 -37.40 -35.55 46.01
N ASP A 74 -37.66 -34.25 46.11
CA ASP A 74 -38.38 -33.47 45.09
C ASP A 74 -37.36 -32.69 44.29
N VAL A 75 -37.30 -32.96 43.00
CA VAL A 75 -36.37 -32.34 42.04
C VAL A 75 -37.16 -31.40 41.14
N TYR A 76 -36.79 -30.12 41.20
CA TYR A 76 -37.39 -29.08 40.38
C TYR A 76 -36.61 -28.96 39.07
N LEU A 77 -37.33 -28.98 37.96
CA LEU A 77 -36.73 -28.96 36.63
C LEU A 77 -37.21 -27.73 35.86
N THR A 78 -36.33 -27.17 35.03
CA THR A 78 -36.67 -26.12 34.09
C THR A 78 -36.32 -26.62 32.68
N ARG A 79 -37.23 -26.49 31.74
CA ARG A 79 -37.08 -27.04 30.41
C ARG A 79 -35.98 -26.39 29.65
N ASP A 80 -35.10 -27.20 29.05
CA ASP A 80 -34.08 -26.78 28.11
C ASP A 80 -34.63 -26.81 26.68
N VAL A 81 -35.12 -25.68 26.23
CA VAL A 81 -35.80 -25.57 24.93
C VAL A 81 -34.82 -25.75 23.76
N LEU A 82 -33.54 -25.31 23.90
CA LEU A 82 -32.55 -25.42 22.84
C LEU A 82 -32.10 -26.86 22.58
N ALA A 83 -31.96 -27.67 23.65
CA ALA A 83 -31.63 -29.08 23.52
C ALA A 83 -32.85 -29.90 23.09
N THR A 84 -34.03 -29.59 23.61
CA THR A 84 -35.27 -30.31 23.30
C THR A 84 -35.66 -30.16 21.83
N TYR A 85 -35.54 -28.96 21.27
CA TYR A 85 -35.91 -28.69 19.88
C TYR A 85 -34.68 -28.57 18.97
N ARG A 86 -33.55 -29.12 19.39
CA ARG A 86 -32.25 -29.01 18.69
C ARG A 86 -32.37 -29.32 17.19
N ASP A 87 -32.91 -30.48 16.86
CA ASP A 87 -32.96 -30.93 15.47
C ASP A 87 -33.88 -30.06 14.60
N GLN A 88 -35.00 -29.58 15.17
CA GLN A 88 -35.89 -28.66 14.48
C GLN A 88 -35.24 -27.28 14.28
N ILE A 89 -34.47 -26.79 15.27
CA ILE A 89 -33.72 -25.52 15.19
C ILE A 89 -32.63 -25.62 14.15
N LEU A 90 -31.83 -26.67 14.15
CA LEU A 90 -30.74 -26.87 13.21
C LEU A 90 -31.20 -27.08 11.75
N ALA A 91 -32.42 -27.58 11.56
CA ALA A 91 -33.04 -27.71 10.24
C ALA A 91 -33.51 -26.37 9.65
N GLN A 92 -33.67 -25.32 10.48
CA GLN A 92 -34.14 -24.02 10.01
C GLN A 92 -33.07 -23.31 9.19
N SER A 93 -33.51 -22.59 8.16
CA SER A 93 -32.71 -21.62 7.44
C SER A 93 -33.13 -20.22 7.88
N LEU A 94 -32.23 -19.45 8.44
CA LEU A 94 -32.50 -18.12 9.00
C LEU A 94 -31.47 -17.11 8.50
N TYR A 95 -31.79 -15.83 8.64
CA TYR A 95 -30.83 -14.78 8.41
C TYR A 95 -29.88 -14.66 9.59
N VAL A 96 -28.66 -15.16 9.42
CA VAL A 96 -27.61 -15.15 10.43
C VAL A 96 -26.86 -13.83 10.37
N THR A 97 -26.92 -13.06 11.45
CA THR A 97 -26.23 -11.77 11.57
C THR A 97 -24.76 -11.95 11.96
N ARG A 98 -24.50 -12.90 12.89
CA ARG A 98 -23.14 -13.20 13.36
C ARG A 98 -22.95 -14.70 13.53
N SER A 99 -21.73 -15.18 13.25
CA SER A 99 -21.36 -16.58 13.47
C SER A 99 -19.87 -16.70 13.82
N TYR A 100 -19.54 -17.74 14.58
CA TYR A 100 -18.15 -18.10 14.90
C TYR A 100 -17.49 -18.86 13.74
N SER A 101 -18.19 -19.87 13.19
CA SER A 101 -17.61 -20.80 12.21
C SER A 101 -17.55 -20.26 10.78
N GLN A 102 -18.51 -19.41 10.41
CA GLN A 102 -18.55 -18.76 9.10
C GLN A 102 -18.79 -17.27 9.29
N TYR A 103 -18.09 -16.44 8.51
CA TYR A 103 -18.25 -14.98 8.56
C TYR A 103 -17.87 -14.37 7.23
N ASP A 104 -18.39 -13.19 6.95
CA ASP A 104 -17.97 -12.38 5.81
C ASP A 104 -16.89 -11.40 6.28
N GLY A 105 -15.66 -11.63 5.84
CA GLY A 105 -14.51 -10.80 6.22
C GLY A 105 -14.52 -9.39 5.63
N TYR A 106 -15.45 -9.06 4.74
CA TYR A 106 -15.59 -7.73 4.15
C TYR A 106 -16.60 -6.83 4.89
N ILE A 107 -17.42 -7.41 5.77
CA ILE A 107 -18.39 -6.65 6.57
C ILE A 107 -17.67 -6.06 7.78
N MET A 108 -17.77 -4.73 7.94
CA MET A 108 -17.24 -4.03 9.10
C MET A 108 -18.03 -4.44 10.36
N ASP A 109 -17.31 -4.82 11.39
CA ASP A 109 -17.91 -5.22 12.66
C ASP A 109 -18.11 -4.03 13.60
N ALA A 110 -19.35 -3.59 13.77
CA ALA A 110 -19.70 -2.50 14.68
C ALA A 110 -19.37 -2.79 16.16
N LYS A 111 -19.24 -4.06 16.55
CA LYS A 111 -18.80 -4.48 17.88
C LYS A 111 -17.29 -4.50 18.04
N TYR A 112 -16.55 -4.22 16.97
CA TYR A 112 -15.11 -4.11 16.99
C TYR A 112 -14.71 -2.69 17.40
N PRO A 113 -14.21 -2.43 18.60
CA PRO A 113 -13.88 -1.09 19.04
C PRO A 113 -12.70 -0.56 18.21
N ALA A 114 -12.88 0.63 17.62
CA ALA A 114 -11.75 1.34 17.02
C ALA A 114 -10.81 1.80 18.14
N LYS A 115 -9.53 1.47 18.04
CA LYS A 115 -8.52 1.92 18.99
C LYS A 115 -7.74 3.09 18.43
N VAL A 116 -7.31 3.99 19.34
CA VAL A 116 -6.53 5.17 18.95
C VAL A 116 -5.05 4.82 18.72
N ASP A 117 -4.55 3.73 19.28
CA ASP A 117 -3.16 3.31 19.12
C ASP A 117 -2.94 2.61 17.77
N TYR A 118 -1.85 3.00 17.11
CA TYR A 118 -1.46 2.43 15.82
C TYR A 118 -0.14 1.68 15.96
N THR A 119 -0.05 0.52 15.33
CA THR A 119 1.22 -0.12 15.03
C THR A 119 1.68 0.35 13.66
N VAL A 120 2.95 0.72 13.54
CA VAL A 120 3.54 1.18 12.29
C VAL A 120 4.58 0.17 11.83
N GLU A 121 4.43 -0.30 10.60
CA GLU A 121 5.39 -1.18 9.94
C GLU A 121 5.81 -0.57 8.61
N GLU A 122 7.06 -0.78 8.19
CA GLU A 122 7.59 -0.22 6.97
C GLU A 122 8.09 -1.33 6.03
N THR A 123 7.76 -1.17 4.75
CA THR A 123 8.36 -1.96 3.68
C THR A 123 9.11 -1.03 2.74
N THR A 124 10.31 -1.44 2.34
CA THR A 124 11.19 -0.62 1.52
C THR A 124 11.60 -1.38 0.26
N VAL A 125 11.68 -0.66 -0.84
CA VAL A 125 12.23 -1.15 -2.11
C VAL A 125 13.12 -0.07 -2.70
N SER A 126 14.19 -0.48 -3.40
CA SER A 126 15.09 0.47 -4.03
C SER A 126 14.42 1.23 -5.15
N ALA A 127 14.68 2.53 -5.22
CA ALA A 127 14.28 3.37 -6.33
C ALA A 127 14.98 2.93 -7.63
N PRO A 128 14.43 3.25 -8.81
CA PRO A 128 14.98 2.79 -10.08
C PRO A 128 16.26 3.55 -10.51
N TRP A 129 16.67 4.53 -9.75
CA TRP A 129 17.94 5.24 -9.92
C TRP A 129 18.95 4.81 -8.87
N ASP A 130 20.21 4.93 -9.22
CA ASP A 130 21.29 4.64 -8.28
C ASP A 130 21.44 5.79 -7.30
N ALA A 131 21.32 5.47 -6.01
CA ALA A 131 21.39 6.44 -4.91
C ALA A 131 22.76 7.08 -4.70
N SER A 132 23.79 6.40 -5.16
CA SER A 132 25.18 6.92 -5.13
C SER A 132 25.41 7.95 -6.22
N LEU A 133 24.44 8.20 -7.10
CA LEU A 133 24.56 9.12 -8.21
C LEU A 133 24.57 10.56 -7.71
N ASP A 134 25.74 11.14 -7.81
CA ASP A 134 25.96 12.57 -7.79
C ASP A 134 26.18 13.07 -9.24
N PHE A 135 26.47 14.35 -9.40
CA PHE A 135 26.81 14.89 -10.73
C PHE A 135 28.06 14.26 -11.35
N SER A 136 28.86 13.53 -10.56
CA SER A 136 30.06 12.87 -11.09
C SER A 136 29.78 11.51 -11.74
N SER A 137 28.65 10.88 -11.42
CA SER A 137 28.36 9.49 -11.78
C SER A 137 27.11 9.28 -12.64
N GLY A 138 26.23 10.27 -12.76
CA GLY A 138 25.06 10.20 -13.65
C GLY A 138 25.40 10.44 -15.13
N THR A 139 24.40 10.50 -15.96
CA THR A 139 24.53 10.70 -17.42
C THR A 139 24.02 12.08 -17.82
N TYR A 140 24.77 12.77 -18.63
CA TYR A 140 24.43 14.05 -19.22
C TYR A 140 23.85 13.85 -20.62
N ILE A 141 22.59 14.22 -20.82
CA ILE A 141 21.96 14.17 -22.15
C ILE A 141 22.11 15.55 -22.80
N CYS A 142 22.95 15.62 -23.82
CA CYS A 142 23.22 16.84 -24.55
C CYS A 142 22.56 16.79 -25.91
N GLY A 143 21.69 17.77 -26.20
CA GLY A 143 21.14 18.02 -27.54
C GLY A 143 22.05 18.98 -28.30
N ILE A 144 22.66 18.54 -29.37
CA ILE A 144 23.59 19.32 -30.17
C ILE A 144 23.10 19.40 -31.61
N VAL A 145 23.08 20.60 -32.18
CA VAL A 145 22.83 20.81 -33.62
C VAL A 145 24.12 20.48 -34.34
N GLY A 146 24.11 19.42 -35.12
CA GLY A 146 25.25 19.01 -35.90
C GLY A 146 24.81 18.30 -37.19
N ALA A 147 25.70 18.16 -38.15
CA ALA A 147 25.44 17.29 -39.31
C ALA A 147 25.57 15.83 -38.80
N PRO A 148 24.50 15.02 -38.80
CA PRO A 148 24.65 13.61 -38.59
C PRO A 148 25.52 12.98 -39.66
N VAL A 149 26.01 11.77 -39.40
CA VAL A 149 26.85 11.00 -40.36
C VAL A 149 26.20 10.87 -41.75
N THR A 150 24.93 11.18 -41.88
CA THR A 150 24.08 11.03 -43.08
C THR A 150 23.35 12.32 -43.48
N GLY A 151 24.02 13.46 -43.45
CA GLY A 151 23.71 14.52 -44.41
C GLY A 151 22.51 15.45 -44.22
N SER A 152 21.76 15.48 -43.11
CA SER A 152 20.76 16.54 -42.90
C SER A 152 21.31 17.66 -42.00
N VAL A 153 21.56 18.80 -42.62
CA VAL A 153 22.00 20.01 -41.92
C VAL A 153 20.89 20.53 -41.03
N GLY A 154 21.19 20.74 -39.73
CA GLY A 154 20.25 21.38 -38.80
C GLY A 154 19.43 20.43 -37.92
N SER A 155 19.63 19.12 -37.96
CA SER A 155 19.01 18.19 -37.03
C SER A 155 19.71 18.21 -35.68
N VAL A 156 18.89 18.11 -34.59
CA VAL A 156 19.41 17.93 -33.23
C VAL A 156 19.79 16.47 -33.04
N THR A 157 21.04 16.22 -32.69
CA THR A 157 21.51 14.90 -32.27
C THR A 157 21.68 14.88 -30.78
N TYR A 158 21.18 13.86 -30.13
CA TYR A 158 21.28 13.70 -28.68
C TYR A 158 22.41 12.75 -28.31
N TRP A 159 23.15 13.15 -27.29
CA TRP A 159 24.34 12.45 -26.80
C TRP A 159 24.17 12.13 -25.33
N ALA A 160 24.38 10.89 -24.93
CA ALA A 160 24.49 10.50 -23.55
C ALA A 160 25.98 10.49 -23.17
N LEU A 161 26.38 11.42 -22.32
CA LEU A 161 27.77 11.65 -21.94
C LEU A 161 28.00 11.36 -20.48
N THR A 162 29.07 10.69 -20.15
CA THR A 162 29.63 10.67 -18.80
C THR A 162 30.23 12.04 -18.46
N LEU A 163 30.48 12.31 -17.19
CA LEU A 163 31.15 13.56 -16.80
C LEU A 163 32.51 13.72 -17.47
N SER A 164 33.28 12.66 -17.65
CA SER A 164 34.58 12.68 -18.30
C SER A 164 34.47 13.02 -19.78
N GLU A 165 33.51 12.45 -20.48
CA GLU A 165 33.23 12.76 -21.90
C GLU A 165 32.71 14.18 -22.07
N LEU A 166 31.82 14.65 -21.19
CA LEU A 166 31.35 16.03 -21.18
C LEU A 166 32.50 17.01 -20.94
N ARG A 167 33.41 16.71 -20.02
CA ARG A 167 34.61 17.52 -19.77
C ARG A 167 35.54 17.59 -20.96
N ALA A 168 35.80 16.45 -21.58
CA ALA A 168 36.63 16.37 -22.78
C ALA A 168 36.04 17.24 -23.89
N MET A 169 34.75 17.12 -24.16
CA MET A 169 34.01 17.91 -25.14
C MET A 169 34.08 19.41 -24.85
N LEU A 170 33.79 19.82 -23.61
CA LEU A 170 33.82 21.23 -23.21
C LEU A 170 35.24 21.82 -23.25
N SER A 171 36.25 21.05 -22.85
CA SER A 171 37.66 21.49 -22.95
C SER A 171 38.11 21.72 -24.38
N GLU A 172 37.71 20.85 -25.30
CA GLU A 172 38.01 21.00 -26.72
C GLU A 172 37.29 22.19 -27.33
N LEU A 173 36.01 22.41 -26.95
CA LEU A 173 35.27 23.59 -27.40
C LEU A 173 35.86 24.89 -26.85
N MET A 174 36.38 24.90 -25.63
CA MET A 174 37.06 26.07 -25.08
C MET A 174 38.42 26.31 -25.72
N ALA A 175 39.19 25.27 -26.00
CA ALA A 175 40.45 25.37 -26.71
C ALA A 175 40.27 25.90 -28.13
N SER A 176 39.18 25.55 -28.79
CA SER A 176 38.84 26.06 -30.11
C SER A 176 38.56 27.56 -30.14
N ILE A 177 38.17 28.17 -29.01
CA ILE A 177 37.96 29.63 -28.88
C ILE A 177 39.30 30.39 -28.87
N ASP A 178 40.35 29.82 -28.28
CA ASP A 178 41.69 30.45 -28.24
C ASP A 178 42.42 30.39 -29.60
N TRP A 179 42.04 29.48 -30.51
CA TRP A 179 42.66 29.28 -31.77
C TRP A 179 42.46 30.44 -32.76
N TYR A 180 41.49 31.34 -32.51
CA TYR A 180 41.18 32.50 -33.32
C TYR A 180 42.03 33.77 -33.00
N ASN A 181 43.08 33.63 -32.28
CA ASN A 181 44.00 34.76 -31.96
C ASN A 181 45.02 35.04 -33.05
N VAL A 182 44.86 34.51 -34.28
CA VAL A 182 45.80 34.72 -35.35
C VAL A 182 45.36 35.86 -36.28
N ASP A 183 46.12 36.89 -36.30
CA ASP A 183 46.32 38.01 -37.26
C ASP A 183 45.30 38.22 -38.44
N VAL A 184 44.08 38.63 -38.12
CA VAL A 184 43.14 39.20 -39.09
C VAL A 184 42.64 40.54 -38.60
N ALA A 185 42.43 41.50 -39.51
CA ALA A 185 42.04 42.89 -39.20
C ALA A 185 40.89 42.93 -38.14
N GLU A 186 40.96 43.84 -37.16
CA GLU A 186 40.11 43.89 -35.97
C GLU A 186 38.61 43.79 -36.21
N ILE A 187 38.10 44.33 -37.31
CA ILE A 187 36.70 44.29 -37.70
C ILE A 187 36.28 42.85 -38.10
N SER A 188 37.16 42.13 -38.77
CA SER A 188 36.92 40.74 -39.18
C SER A 188 36.95 39.80 -37.96
N LYS A 189 37.80 40.07 -36.97
CA LYS A 189 37.85 39.32 -35.72
C LYS A 189 36.59 39.51 -34.87
N ALA A 190 36.05 40.72 -34.79
CA ALA A 190 34.81 41.01 -34.09
C ALA A 190 33.60 40.36 -34.76
N LEU A 191 33.54 40.37 -36.09
CA LEU A 191 32.50 39.71 -36.86
C LEU A 191 32.57 38.19 -36.75
N GLN A 192 33.77 37.60 -36.80
CA GLN A 192 33.96 36.16 -36.61
C GLN A 192 33.61 35.73 -35.20
N ARG A 193 33.97 36.50 -34.17
CA ARG A 193 33.56 36.24 -32.76
C ARG A 193 32.07 36.38 -32.57
N MET A 194 31.40 37.27 -33.29
CA MET A 194 29.94 37.41 -33.27
C MET A 194 29.23 36.27 -33.99
N LEU A 195 29.78 35.77 -35.09
CA LEU A 195 29.21 34.69 -35.88
C LEU A 195 29.54 33.31 -35.33
N PHE A 196 30.67 33.16 -34.61
CA PHE A 196 31.10 31.90 -34.04
C PHE A 196 30.98 31.88 -32.55
N ASN A 197 29.75 31.60 -32.08
CA ASN A 197 29.51 31.26 -30.69
C ASN A 197 29.35 29.74 -30.57
N PRO A 198 30.32 29.03 -30.00
CA PRO A 198 30.23 27.58 -29.90
C PRO A 198 28.96 27.12 -29.15
N MET A 199 28.45 27.92 -28.23
CA MET A 199 27.26 27.53 -27.49
C MET A 199 25.94 27.62 -28.26
N GLN A 200 25.91 28.24 -29.44
CA GLN A 200 24.71 28.34 -30.30
C GLN A 200 24.19 26.99 -30.79
N TYR A 201 25.06 25.98 -30.81
CA TYR A 201 24.69 24.62 -31.27
C TYR A 201 24.19 23.74 -30.15
N PHE A 202 24.30 24.16 -28.88
CA PHE A 202 23.69 23.46 -27.77
C PHE A 202 22.21 23.83 -27.61
N VAL A 203 21.33 22.84 -27.73
CA VAL A 203 19.89 23.02 -27.58
C VAL A 203 19.48 22.73 -26.15
N SER A 204 20.01 21.67 -25.54
CA SER A 204 19.73 21.25 -24.21
C SER A 204 20.89 20.48 -23.59
N CYS A 205 20.98 20.53 -22.26
CA CYS A 205 21.80 19.64 -21.49
C CYS A 205 21.04 19.30 -20.20
N VAL A 206 20.79 18.01 -19.99
CA VAL A 206 20.05 17.52 -18.81
C VAL A 206 20.88 16.44 -18.16
N TRP A 207 21.13 16.57 -16.87
CA TRP A 207 21.70 15.50 -16.08
C TRP A 207 20.60 14.56 -15.61
N LEU A 208 20.81 13.25 -15.75
CA LEU A 208 19.87 12.21 -15.31
C LEU A 208 20.55 11.22 -14.35
N PRO A 209 19.84 10.73 -13.31
CA PRO A 209 20.36 9.78 -12.32
C PRO A 209 20.33 8.34 -12.84
N PHE A 210 20.80 8.12 -14.06
CA PHE A 210 20.87 6.81 -14.70
C PHE A 210 22.26 6.58 -15.25
N GLN A 211 22.64 5.31 -15.38
CA GLN A 211 23.91 4.94 -16.00
C GLN A 211 23.86 5.15 -17.50
N GLN A 212 25.00 5.49 -18.13
CA GLN A 212 25.08 5.63 -19.57
C GLN A 212 24.64 4.36 -20.33
N SER A 213 24.79 3.19 -19.70
CA SER A 213 24.35 1.90 -20.23
C SER A 213 22.83 1.78 -20.39
N ASP A 214 22.05 2.53 -19.60
CA ASP A 214 20.58 2.49 -19.65
C ASP A 214 20.02 3.15 -20.93
N PHE A 215 20.84 3.92 -21.63
CA PHE A 215 20.43 4.61 -22.85
C PHE A 215 20.78 3.79 -24.09
N SER A 216 19.88 3.75 -25.06
CA SER A 216 20.09 3.08 -26.33
C SER A 216 20.88 3.97 -27.30
N GLY A 217 22.01 3.50 -27.78
CA GLY A 217 22.86 4.30 -28.67
C GLY A 217 24.16 3.61 -29.06
N SER A 218 24.94 4.29 -29.89
CA SER A 218 26.25 3.85 -30.35
C SER A 218 27.37 4.49 -29.53
N ASN A 219 28.21 3.69 -28.89
CA ASN A 219 29.32 4.15 -28.05
C ASN A 219 30.53 4.59 -28.87
N GLY A 220 31.37 5.48 -28.33
CA GLY A 220 32.64 5.86 -28.90
C GLY A 220 32.54 6.60 -30.24
N VAL A 221 31.40 7.24 -30.50
CA VAL A 221 31.20 8.04 -31.69
C VAL A 221 31.80 9.44 -31.47
N GLN A 222 32.56 9.96 -32.43
CA GLN A 222 33.06 11.32 -32.37
C GLN A 222 31.92 12.33 -32.42
N ILE A 223 31.94 13.29 -31.47
CA ILE A 223 30.87 14.28 -31.34
C ILE A 223 30.96 15.27 -32.49
N LYS A 224 29.86 15.36 -33.25
CA LYS A 224 29.71 16.36 -34.30
C LYS A 224 29.02 17.59 -33.74
N TYR A 225 29.64 18.73 -33.98
CA TYR A 225 29.27 20.02 -33.45
C TYR A 225 29.19 21.06 -34.56
N GLY A 226 28.01 21.39 -34.99
CA GLY A 226 27.84 22.14 -36.20
C GLY A 226 28.46 21.42 -37.41
N TRP A 227 29.46 22.02 -38.03
CA TRP A 227 30.18 21.48 -39.17
C TRP A 227 31.47 20.76 -38.77
N TRP A 228 31.81 20.74 -37.52
CA TRP A 228 33.08 20.28 -36.99
C TRP A 228 32.91 18.93 -36.33
N THR A 229 33.95 18.15 -36.41
CA THR A 229 34.03 16.89 -35.68
C THR A 229 35.06 17.07 -34.56
N LEU A 230 34.64 16.88 -33.36
CA LEU A 230 35.50 16.92 -32.18
C LEU A 230 36.29 15.61 -32.07
N GLU A 231 37.45 15.65 -31.43
CA GLU A 231 38.18 14.44 -31.04
C GLU A 231 37.48 13.72 -29.90
N ALA A 232 36.74 14.48 -29.08
CA ALA A 232 35.94 13.94 -28.00
C ALA A 232 34.87 12.95 -28.53
N THR A 233 34.74 11.85 -27.88
CA THR A 233 33.78 10.79 -28.20
C THR A 233 32.71 10.69 -27.14
N GLY A 234 31.54 10.19 -27.50
CA GLY A 234 30.44 9.94 -26.61
C GLY A 234 29.50 8.88 -27.14
N LYS A 235 28.41 8.62 -26.39
CA LYS A 235 27.36 7.72 -26.84
C LYS A 235 26.28 8.51 -27.59
N MET A 236 26.23 8.34 -28.90
CA MET A 236 25.18 8.92 -29.73
C MET A 236 23.88 8.14 -29.55
N LEU A 237 22.81 8.82 -29.16
CA LEU A 237 21.52 8.20 -28.97
C LEU A 237 20.81 7.88 -30.26
N ASN A 238 20.25 6.69 -30.37
CA ASN A 238 19.44 6.25 -31.53
C ASN A 238 17.97 6.66 -31.36
N SER A 239 17.54 7.00 -30.17
CA SER A 239 16.15 7.36 -29.84
C SER A 239 16.12 8.30 -28.65
N THR A 240 15.14 9.21 -28.64
CA THR A 240 14.79 10.07 -27.53
C THR A 240 13.61 9.51 -26.73
N ALA A 241 13.32 8.23 -26.88
CA ALA A 241 12.26 7.58 -26.11
C ALA A 241 12.54 7.67 -24.59
N PRO A 242 11.51 7.90 -23.78
CA PRO A 242 11.68 8.02 -22.34
C PRO A 242 12.23 6.73 -21.72
N ILE A 243 13.08 6.86 -20.70
CA ILE A 243 13.50 5.74 -19.87
C ILE A 243 12.31 5.30 -19.01
N ARG A 244 12.10 4.00 -18.96
CA ARG A 244 11.01 3.38 -18.23
C ARG A 244 11.55 2.33 -17.27
N LYS A 245 11.22 2.47 -15.99
CA LYS A 245 11.62 1.54 -14.94
C LYS A 245 10.40 1.23 -14.07
N ALA A 246 10.35 0.03 -13.51
CA ALA A 246 9.30 -0.38 -12.60
C ALA A 246 9.90 -0.84 -11.27
N SER A 247 9.33 -0.38 -10.17
CA SER A 247 9.63 -0.86 -8.82
C SER A 247 8.39 -1.55 -8.27
N TYR A 248 8.60 -2.66 -7.58
CA TYR A 248 7.52 -3.54 -7.09
C TYR A 248 7.51 -3.50 -5.57
N LEU A 249 6.47 -2.95 -4.99
CA LEU A 249 6.31 -2.79 -3.56
C LEU A 249 5.25 -3.73 -3.02
N GLN A 250 5.64 -4.62 -2.10
CA GLN A 250 4.73 -5.55 -1.45
C GLN A 250 3.98 -4.87 -0.31
N LEU A 251 2.66 -5.03 -0.25
CA LEU A 251 1.82 -4.50 0.81
C LEU A 251 1.60 -5.53 1.92
N LEU A 252 1.76 -5.09 3.16
CA LEU A 252 1.52 -5.93 4.33
C LEU A 252 0.03 -6.02 4.68
N PRO A 253 -0.46 -7.19 5.15
CA PRO A 253 -1.78 -7.34 5.70
C PRO A 253 -1.85 -6.77 7.13
N HIS A 254 -3.06 -6.44 7.57
CA HIS A 254 -3.30 -6.10 8.97
C HIS A 254 -2.94 -7.29 9.89
N PRO A 255 -2.19 -7.11 10.98
CA PRO A 255 -1.72 -8.21 11.82
C PRO A 255 -2.85 -9.03 12.46
N GLN A 256 -4.04 -8.44 12.67
CA GLN A 256 -5.21 -9.11 13.22
C GLN A 256 -6.22 -9.58 12.14
N THR A 257 -5.76 -9.91 10.93
CA THR A 257 -6.63 -10.36 9.81
C THR A 257 -7.49 -11.59 10.11
N ILE A 258 -7.14 -12.37 11.12
CA ILE A 258 -7.97 -13.49 11.59
C ILE A 258 -9.39 -13.05 11.97
N ARG A 259 -9.59 -11.78 12.32
CA ARG A 259 -10.92 -11.22 12.64
C ARG A 259 -11.73 -10.84 11.39
N GLY A 260 -11.08 -10.64 10.26
CA GLY A 260 -11.71 -10.35 8.99
C GLY A 260 -10.84 -9.49 8.09
N SER A 261 -11.01 -9.64 6.78
CA SER A 261 -10.27 -8.89 5.77
C SER A 261 -10.66 -7.42 5.70
N TYR A 262 -11.81 -7.02 6.28
CA TYR A 262 -12.23 -5.62 6.40
C TYR A 262 -11.22 -4.76 7.17
N LEU A 263 -10.41 -5.38 8.06
CA LEU A 263 -9.33 -4.70 8.76
C LEU A 263 -8.23 -4.17 7.83
N ASN A 264 -8.14 -4.70 6.61
CA ASN A 264 -7.22 -4.19 5.59
C ASN A 264 -7.74 -2.94 4.87
N SER A 265 -8.86 -2.37 5.30
CA SER A 265 -9.44 -1.14 4.75
C SER A 265 -9.46 0.01 5.77
N ALA A 266 -9.71 1.22 5.30
CA ALA A 266 -9.92 2.37 6.19
C ALA A 266 -11.17 2.15 7.07
N PRO A 267 -11.17 2.57 8.34
CA PRO A 267 -10.14 3.36 9.04
C PRO A 267 -9.05 2.51 9.72
N TYR A 268 -9.10 1.19 9.64
CA TYR A 268 -8.25 0.27 10.40
C TYR A 268 -6.83 0.16 9.83
N THR A 269 -6.68 0.33 8.52
CA THR A 269 -5.40 0.28 7.83
C THR A 269 -5.25 1.51 6.95
N ARG A 270 -4.10 2.18 7.08
CA ARG A 270 -3.65 3.24 6.17
C ARG A 270 -2.30 2.86 5.60
N LYS A 271 -2.09 3.17 4.32
CA LYS A 271 -0.86 2.85 3.59
C LYS A 271 -0.37 4.12 2.90
N ILE A 272 0.80 4.58 3.32
CA ILE A 272 1.40 5.84 2.86
C ILE A 272 2.70 5.50 2.17
N ILE A 273 2.81 5.84 0.88
CA ILE A 273 4.03 5.64 0.10
C ILE A 273 4.79 6.96 0.05
N ARG A 274 6.06 6.90 0.41
CA ARG A 274 7.04 7.97 0.20
C ARG A 274 7.93 7.58 -0.96
N TYR A 275 7.89 8.38 -2.03
CA TYR A 275 8.69 8.17 -3.22
C TYR A 275 9.20 9.52 -3.74
N MET A 276 10.41 9.89 -3.35
CA MET A 276 11.02 11.14 -3.82
C MET A 276 11.59 10.97 -5.23
N PRO A 277 11.42 11.96 -6.13
CA PRO A 277 10.91 13.32 -5.91
C PRO A 277 9.38 13.46 -6.09
N PHE A 278 8.65 12.37 -6.30
CA PHE A 278 7.19 12.41 -6.53
C PHE A 278 6.40 12.76 -5.25
N GLY A 279 7.06 12.74 -4.08
CA GLY A 279 6.46 13.11 -2.81
C GLY A 279 5.92 11.93 -2.02
N THR A 280 4.97 12.27 -1.13
CA THR A 280 4.30 11.29 -0.27
C THR A 280 2.82 11.28 -0.61
N PHE A 281 2.26 10.09 -0.77
CA PHE A 281 0.85 9.91 -1.13
C PHE A 281 0.27 8.69 -0.45
N GLU A 282 -1.01 8.75 -0.13
CA GLU A 282 -1.76 7.64 0.47
C GLU A 282 -2.43 6.82 -0.64
N ILE A 283 -2.38 5.51 -0.51
CA ILE A 283 -3.07 4.59 -1.41
C ILE A 283 -4.30 4.01 -0.72
N ASP A 284 -5.38 3.84 -1.49
CA ASP A 284 -6.61 3.22 -1.00
C ASP A 284 -6.40 1.71 -0.79
N PRO A 285 -6.52 1.22 0.47
CA PRO A 285 -6.38 -0.20 0.75
C PRO A 285 -7.44 -1.08 0.08
N GLN A 286 -8.58 -0.53 -0.35
CA GLN A 286 -9.59 -1.29 -1.10
C GLN A 286 -9.16 -1.51 -2.55
N PHE A 287 -8.53 -0.50 -3.16
CA PHE A 287 -7.98 -0.65 -4.49
C PHE A 287 -6.75 -1.55 -4.51
N PHE A 288 -5.92 -1.47 -3.48
CA PHE A 288 -4.73 -2.30 -3.27
C PHE A 288 -4.92 -3.23 -2.06
N PRO A 289 -5.59 -4.38 -2.22
CA PRO A 289 -5.76 -5.36 -1.15
C PRO A 289 -4.42 -5.79 -0.55
N SER A 290 -4.45 -6.29 0.66
CA SER A 290 -3.27 -6.84 1.32
C SER A 290 -2.66 -7.99 0.53
N ASN A 291 -1.35 -8.16 0.65
CA ASN A 291 -0.53 -9.09 -0.15
C ASN A 291 -0.54 -8.81 -1.67
N THR A 292 -1.04 -7.64 -2.08
CA THR A 292 -0.95 -7.19 -3.47
C THR A 292 0.35 -6.45 -3.68
N THR A 293 0.96 -6.64 -4.83
CA THR A 293 2.12 -5.85 -5.26
C THR A 293 1.65 -4.54 -5.91
N VAL A 294 2.11 -3.42 -5.37
CA VAL A 294 1.98 -2.11 -6.01
C VAL A 294 3.12 -1.95 -6.99
N VAL A 295 2.77 -1.60 -8.21
CA VAL A 295 3.75 -1.31 -9.24
C VAL A 295 3.89 0.19 -9.41
N LEU A 296 5.09 0.66 -9.17
CA LEU A 296 5.51 2.05 -9.30
C LEU A 296 6.26 2.19 -10.62
N TYR A 297 5.51 2.52 -11.67
CA TYR A 297 6.05 2.62 -13.02
C TYR A 297 6.51 4.05 -13.30
N THR A 298 7.82 4.24 -13.30
CA THR A 298 8.46 5.54 -13.55
C THR A 298 8.88 5.67 -15.02
N SER A 299 8.45 6.74 -15.67
CA SER A 299 8.86 7.11 -17.03
C SER A 299 9.51 8.48 -16.99
N VAL A 300 10.72 8.59 -17.52
CA VAL A 300 11.51 9.85 -17.52
C VAL A 300 11.81 10.26 -18.94
N ASP A 301 11.37 11.45 -19.30
CA ASP A 301 11.75 12.07 -20.56
C ASP A 301 13.23 12.49 -20.50
N ILE A 302 14.01 11.92 -21.38
CA ILE A 302 15.47 12.14 -21.39
C ILE A 302 15.87 13.53 -21.86
N VAL A 303 15.01 14.22 -22.60
CA VAL A 303 15.29 15.54 -23.16
C VAL A 303 15.00 16.66 -22.17
N THR A 304 13.90 16.54 -21.43
CA THR A 304 13.45 17.55 -20.46
C THR A 304 13.79 17.19 -19.03
N GLY A 305 14.02 15.91 -18.74
CA GLY A 305 14.18 15.39 -17.40
C GLY A 305 12.85 15.28 -16.62
N ALA A 306 11.72 15.52 -17.27
CA ALA A 306 10.41 15.37 -16.64
C ALA A 306 10.09 13.89 -16.37
N GLY A 307 9.68 13.59 -15.15
CA GLY A 307 9.31 12.26 -14.70
C GLY A 307 7.82 12.11 -14.49
N ILE A 308 7.28 10.98 -14.89
CA ILE A 308 5.88 10.60 -14.65
C ILE A 308 5.90 9.29 -13.87
N LEU A 309 5.33 9.30 -12.70
CA LEU A 309 5.06 8.11 -11.89
C LEU A 309 3.62 7.66 -12.11
N ARG A 310 3.44 6.42 -12.50
CA ARG A 310 2.15 5.76 -12.55
C ARG A 310 2.09 4.69 -11.46
N VAL A 311 1.18 4.88 -10.51
CA VAL A 311 0.89 3.93 -9.44
C VAL A 311 -0.16 2.96 -9.95
N ALA A 312 0.14 1.68 -9.99
CA ALA A 312 -0.73 0.67 -10.58
C ALA A 312 -0.67 -0.66 -9.82
N LYS A 313 -1.66 -1.50 -10.04
CA LYS A 313 -1.62 -2.91 -9.67
C LYS A 313 -1.66 -3.79 -10.91
N GLU A 314 -1.07 -4.96 -10.80
CA GLU A 314 -1.15 -5.98 -11.82
C GLU A 314 -2.57 -6.55 -11.90
N ALA A 315 -3.11 -6.65 -13.10
CA ALA A 315 -4.44 -7.18 -13.38
C ALA A 315 -4.37 -8.09 -14.62
N GLY A 316 -3.91 -9.34 -14.44
CA GLY A 316 -3.58 -10.24 -15.53
C GLY A 316 -2.46 -9.66 -16.40
N ASP A 317 -2.65 -9.64 -17.70
CA ASP A 317 -1.68 -9.07 -18.66
C ASP A 317 -1.69 -7.52 -18.71
N ASN A 318 -2.55 -6.87 -17.94
CA ASN A 318 -2.75 -5.43 -17.94
C ASN A 318 -2.46 -4.80 -16.57
N TRP A 319 -2.20 -3.51 -16.60
CA TRP A 319 -1.93 -2.68 -15.42
C TRP A 319 -3.13 -1.79 -15.13
N LEU A 320 -3.74 -1.95 -13.98
CA LEU A 320 -4.81 -1.07 -13.54
C LEU A 320 -4.20 0.13 -12.81
N THR A 321 -4.24 1.29 -13.46
CA THR A 321 -3.68 2.54 -12.92
C THR A 321 -4.60 3.12 -11.85
N TYR A 322 -4.01 3.46 -10.70
CA TYR A 322 -4.68 4.16 -9.60
C TYR A 322 -4.55 5.67 -9.74
N GLN A 323 -3.31 6.15 -9.88
CA GLN A 323 -3.01 7.57 -10.03
C GLN A 323 -1.73 7.79 -10.82
N THR A 324 -1.57 9.01 -11.31
CA THR A 324 -0.37 9.48 -12.01
C THR A 324 0.13 10.75 -11.33
N ILE A 325 1.44 10.82 -11.08
CA ILE A 325 2.11 11.94 -10.41
C ILE A 325 3.27 12.39 -11.29
N GLU A 326 3.46 13.69 -11.44
CA GLU A 326 4.54 14.28 -12.22
C GLU A 326 5.57 14.92 -11.30
N ALA A 327 6.84 14.82 -11.66
CA ALA A 327 7.95 15.45 -10.94
C ALA A 327 9.13 15.68 -11.89
N GLN A 328 9.97 16.65 -11.54
CA GLN A 328 11.23 16.86 -12.24
C GLN A 328 12.30 15.94 -11.65
N ILE A 329 12.84 15.02 -12.46
CA ILE A 329 13.90 14.08 -12.07
C ILE A 329 15.24 14.54 -12.59
N GLY A 330 15.28 14.91 -13.86
CA GLY A 330 16.50 15.43 -14.50
C GLY A 330 16.78 16.86 -14.09
N VAL A 331 18.06 17.18 -13.93
CA VAL A 331 18.50 18.54 -13.65
C VAL A 331 18.93 19.22 -14.95
N PRO A 332 18.17 20.23 -15.43
CA PRO A 332 18.55 20.97 -16.63
C PRO A 332 19.78 21.82 -16.35
N ILE A 333 20.80 21.68 -17.20
CA ILE A 333 22.04 22.44 -17.15
C ILE A 333 22.01 23.49 -18.27
N GLN A 334 21.90 24.74 -17.89
CA GLN A 334 21.80 25.83 -18.84
C GLN A 334 23.17 26.22 -19.34
N LEU A 335 23.63 25.59 -20.43
CA LEU A 335 24.89 25.95 -21.11
C LEU A 335 24.71 27.07 -22.16
N SER A 336 23.52 27.20 -22.74
CA SER A 336 23.27 28.05 -23.90
C SER A 336 22.73 29.45 -23.59
N GLN A 337 22.00 29.66 -22.51
CA GLN A 337 21.36 30.97 -22.26
C GLN A 337 22.33 32.08 -21.86
N GLN A 338 23.48 31.74 -21.30
CA GLN A 338 24.49 32.74 -20.95
C GLN A 338 25.28 33.22 -22.15
N ALA A 339 25.30 32.47 -23.25
CA ALA A 339 26.01 32.81 -24.47
C ALA A 339 25.36 33.95 -25.26
N GLN A 340 24.06 34.16 -25.11
CA GLN A 340 23.34 35.24 -25.83
C GLN A 340 23.67 36.64 -25.30
N ASN A 341 24.24 36.76 -24.09
CA ASN A 341 24.59 38.04 -23.48
C ASN A 341 26.09 38.39 -23.59
N PHE A 342 26.84 37.70 -24.45
CA PHE A 342 28.28 37.89 -24.64
C PHE A 342 28.70 39.28 -25.14
N GLY A 343 27.75 40.12 -25.53
CA GLY A 343 28.05 41.45 -26.06
C GLY A 343 28.30 42.55 -24.99
N LYS A 344 28.11 42.30 -23.70
CA LYS A 344 28.08 43.42 -22.74
C LYS A 344 28.92 43.33 -21.46
N THR A 345 29.46 42.19 -21.03
CA THR A 345 30.31 42.20 -19.83
C THR A 345 31.28 41.02 -19.75
N ALA A 346 32.53 41.31 -19.38
CA ALA A 346 33.57 40.35 -19.02
C ALA A 346 33.14 39.44 -17.81
N GLY A 347 32.09 39.82 -17.07
CA GLY A 347 31.53 39.03 -15.97
C GLY A 347 30.77 37.80 -16.39
N ALA A 348 30.24 37.73 -17.63
CA ALA A 348 29.51 36.57 -18.13
C ALA A 348 30.45 35.38 -18.42
N ILE A 349 31.70 35.68 -18.80
CA ILE A 349 32.73 34.65 -19.03
C ILE A 349 33.13 33.96 -17.73
N THR A 350 33.21 34.71 -16.66
CA THR A 350 33.55 34.17 -15.33
C THR A 350 32.40 33.29 -14.75
N ALA A 351 31.15 33.58 -15.08
CA ALA A 351 30.02 32.77 -14.66
C ALA A 351 29.95 31.45 -15.43
N LEU A 352 30.19 31.46 -16.75
CA LEU A 352 30.31 30.25 -17.54
C LEU A 352 31.54 29.41 -17.17
N ALA A 353 32.68 30.07 -16.93
CA ALA A 353 33.86 29.43 -16.41
C ALA A 353 33.65 28.86 -15.01
N GLY A 354 32.81 29.51 -14.16
CA GLY A 354 32.48 29.04 -12.82
C GLY A 354 31.62 27.75 -12.84
N THR A 355 30.59 27.68 -13.67
CA THR A 355 29.77 26.44 -13.83
C THR A 355 30.53 25.34 -14.54
N ALA A 356 31.25 25.65 -15.61
CA ALA A 356 32.12 24.69 -16.29
C ALA A 356 33.28 24.24 -15.40
N ALA A 357 33.89 25.15 -14.61
CA ALA A 357 34.95 24.82 -13.66
C ALA A 357 34.44 23.97 -12.50
N ALA A 358 33.23 24.23 -11.98
CA ALA A 358 32.61 23.41 -10.94
C ALA A 358 32.31 21.98 -11.45
N ILE A 359 31.83 21.84 -12.69
CA ILE A 359 31.62 20.55 -13.35
C ILE A 359 32.99 19.89 -13.63
N LEU A 360 33.96 20.66 -14.13
CA LEU A 360 35.30 20.16 -14.46
C LEU A 360 36.13 19.78 -13.23
N SER A 361 35.89 20.41 -12.06
CA SER A 361 36.62 20.10 -10.80
C SER A 361 36.05 18.91 -10.05
N GLY A 362 34.92 18.30 -10.50
CA GLY A 362 34.27 17.21 -9.76
C GLY A 362 33.65 17.65 -8.44
N GLY A 363 33.23 18.91 -8.38
CA GLY A 363 32.63 19.49 -7.19
C GLY A 363 31.36 18.75 -6.75
N THR A 364 31.15 18.71 -5.44
CA THR A 364 29.92 18.19 -4.83
C THR A 364 28.73 19.08 -5.19
N LEU A 365 27.53 18.56 -5.03
CA LEU A 365 26.26 19.25 -5.26
C LEU A 365 26.23 20.67 -4.69
N ALA A 366 26.78 20.83 -3.47
CA ALA A 366 26.84 22.11 -2.78
C ALA A 366 27.73 23.13 -3.49
N THR A 367 28.85 22.71 -4.12
CA THR A 367 29.75 23.60 -4.85
C THR A 367 29.17 24.01 -6.21
N VAL A 368 28.42 23.12 -6.88
CA VAL A 368 27.70 23.47 -8.11
C VAL A 368 26.54 24.42 -7.80
N ALA A 369 25.80 24.19 -6.73
CA ALA A 369 24.73 25.09 -6.28
C ALA A 369 25.30 26.45 -5.83
N ALA A 370 26.43 26.46 -5.10
CA ALA A 370 27.09 27.70 -4.67
C ALA A 370 27.72 28.46 -5.85
N GLY A 371 28.30 27.74 -6.82
CA GLY A 371 28.82 28.33 -8.05
C GLY A 371 27.72 28.97 -8.90
N SER A 372 26.57 28.33 -9.03
CA SER A 372 25.40 28.88 -9.72
C SER A 372 24.78 30.06 -8.97
N ALA A 373 24.73 30.00 -7.62
CA ALA A 373 24.25 31.11 -6.78
C ALA A 373 25.20 32.33 -6.81
N ALA A 374 26.49 32.11 -6.79
CA ALA A 374 27.49 33.21 -6.90
C ALA A 374 27.47 33.87 -8.29
N ALA A 375 27.22 33.10 -9.35
CA ALA A 375 27.02 33.61 -10.70
C ALA A 375 25.73 34.43 -10.85
N ILE A 376 24.69 34.06 -10.11
CA ILE A 376 23.38 34.76 -10.08
C ILE A 376 23.49 36.10 -9.31
N THR A 377 24.30 36.16 -8.24
CA THR A 377 24.43 37.38 -7.44
C THR A 377 25.29 38.46 -8.10
N SER A 378 26.15 38.14 -9.08
CA SER A 378 27.05 39.10 -9.70
C SER A 378 26.59 39.75 -11.00
N GLY A 379 25.38 39.43 -11.52
CA GLY A 379 25.03 40.08 -12.78
C GLY A 379 23.69 39.84 -13.45
N ALA A 380 22.69 39.23 -12.87
CA ALA A 380 21.40 39.13 -13.55
C ALA A 380 20.21 38.83 -12.68
N ALA A 381 19.64 39.89 -12.12
CA ALA A 381 18.28 39.85 -11.57
C ALA A 381 17.17 39.53 -12.61
N ALA A 382 17.53 39.31 -13.86
CA ALA A 382 16.57 39.07 -14.96
C ALA A 382 16.43 37.59 -15.40
N ALA A 383 17.28 36.68 -14.92
CA ALA A 383 17.23 35.25 -15.36
C ALA A 383 16.64 34.30 -14.28
N VAL A 384 16.19 34.86 -13.14
CA VAL A 384 15.68 34.10 -12.01
C VAL A 384 14.26 33.46 -12.22
N PRO A 385 13.40 33.90 -13.14
CA PRO A 385 12.08 33.30 -13.29
C PRO A 385 12.06 31.85 -13.77
N ALA A 386 13.15 31.39 -14.42
CA ALA A 386 13.16 30.03 -14.99
C ALA A 386 13.50 28.93 -13.96
N LEU A 387 13.99 29.29 -12.77
CA LEU A 387 14.25 28.36 -11.67
C LEU A 387 13.12 28.31 -10.65
N GLN A 388 12.14 29.19 -10.77
CA GLN A 388 10.86 29.12 -10.03
C GLN A 388 9.82 28.36 -10.86
N SER A 389 10.15 27.15 -11.31
CA SER A 389 9.09 26.25 -11.77
C SER A 389 8.40 25.69 -10.55
N THR A 390 7.22 26.23 -10.32
CA THR A 390 6.07 25.50 -9.78
C THR A 390 6.39 24.30 -8.89
N GLY A 391 6.55 24.54 -7.59
CA GLY A 391 6.12 23.62 -6.53
C GLY A 391 6.66 22.18 -6.50
N VAL A 392 7.64 21.84 -7.31
CA VAL A 392 8.26 20.52 -7.27
C VAL A 392 9.65 20.67 -6.64
N ASN A 393 9.75 20.28 -5.39
CA ASN A 393 11.02 20.16 -4.67
C ASN A 393 11.82 18.95 -5.19
N GLY A 394 12.18 18.97 -6.46
CA GLY A 394 12.92 17.91 -7.10
C GLY A 394 14.20 18.45 -7.72
N GLY A 395 15.26 18.24 -7.08
CA GLY A 395 16.62 18.28 -7.59
C GLY A 395 17.33 17.04 -7.08
N ILE A 396 18.60 16.87 -7.41
CA ILE A 396 19.41 15.74 -6.89
C ILE A 396 19.30 15.61 -5.39
N ALA A 397 19.20 16.71 -4.64
CA ALA A 397 18.99 16.74 -3.19
C ALA A 397 17.63 16.16 -2.74
N GLY A 398 16.70 15.95 -3.65
CA GLY A 398 15.38 15.36 -3.38
C GLY A 398 15.23 13.91 -3.82
N LEU A 399 16.24 13.31 -4.44
CA LEU A 399 16.24 11.90 -4.78
C LEU A 399 16.53 11.05 -3.55
N ASP A 400 15.65 10.10 -3.27
CA ASP A 400 15.85 9.11 -2.22
C ASP A 400 16.23 7.77 -2.88
N PRO A 401 17.21 7.04 -2.34
CA PRO A 401 17.57 5.72 -2.84
C PRO A 401 16.44 4.71 -2.68
N ASP A 402 15.58 4.95 -1.74
CA ASP A 402 14.57 4.00 -1.33
C ASP A 402 13.16 4.56 -1.47
N ILE A 403 12.26 3.67 -1.84
CA ILE A 403 10.82 3.90 -1.83
C ILE A 403 10.29 3.18 -0.60
N THR A 404 9.66 3.91 0.31
CA THR A 404 9.15 3.35 1.56
C THR A 404 7.64 3.37 1.58
N CYS A 405 7.02 2.27 1.97
CA CYS A 405 5.60 2.24 2.33
C CYS A 405 5.45 2.06 3.83
N THR A 406 4.85 3.05 4.46
CA THR A 406 4.49 3.04 5.87
C THR A 406 3.07 2.50 6.01
N HIS A 407 2.93 1.37 6.69
CA HIS A 407 1.67 0.73 7.01
C HIS A 407 1.29 1.11 8.44
N MET A 408 0.13 1.74 8.62
CA MET A 408 -0.41 2.10 9.93
C MET A 408 -1.62 1.21 10.22
N PHE A 409 -1.54 0.42 11.28
CA PHE A 409 -2.58 -0.54 11.68
C PHE A 409 -3.22 -0.12 12.99
N SER A 410 -4.55 -0.10 13.04
CA SER A 410 -5.32 0.08 14.26
C SER A 410 -5.45 -1.25 15.01
N ILE A 411 -4.76 -1.41 16.12
CA ILE A 411 -4.71 -2.65 16.89
C ILE A 411 -5.75 -2.64 18.00
N ILE A 412 -6.44 -3.76 18.20
CA ILE A 412 -7.34 -3.97 19.32
C ILE A 412 -6.65 -4.81 20.39
N ALA A 413 -6.76 -4.37 21.66
CA ALA A 413 -6.13 -5.02 22.77
C ALA A 413 -6.88 -6.26 23.27
N ASP A 414 -8.22 -6.29 23.12
CA ASP A 414 -9.04 -7.38 23.66
C ASP A 414 -9.19 -8.53 22.66
N GLU A 415 -8.65 -9.69 23.04
CA GLU A 415 -8.76 -10.94 22.29
C GLU A 415 -10.06 -11.70 22.58
N ASP A 416 -10.75 -11.38 23.68
CA ASP A 416 -11.94 -12.10 24.19
C ASP A 416 -13.21 -11.96 23.33
N LEU A 417 -13.17 -11.13 22.28
CA LEU A 417 -14.29 -11.00 21.34
C LEU A 417 -14.50 -12.22 20.42
N VAL A 418 -13.67 -13.24 20.52
CA VAL A 418 -13.81 -14.48 19.72
C VAL A 418 -15.14 -15.18 20.01
N ASP A 419 -15.62 -15.11 21.24
CA ASP A 419 -16.85 -15.78 21.68
C ASP A 419 -18.15 -15.11 21.18
N ILE A 420 -18.10 -13.86 20.69
CA ILE A 420 -19.30 -13.17 20.19
C ILE A 420 -19.52 -13.32 18.67
N GLY A 421 -18.72 -14.14 18.01
CA GLY A 421 -18.78 -14.33 16.56
C GLY A 421 -18.43 -13.08 15.76
N ARG A 422 -18.52 -13.20 14.44
CA ARG A 422 -18.25 -12.14 13.47
C ARG A 422 -19.42 -11.96 12.51
N PRO A 423 -19.58 -10.80 11.87
CA PRO A 423 -20.66 -10.57 10.92
C PRO A 423 -20.66 -11.61 9.79
N LEU A 424 -21.82 -12.21 9.54
CA LEU A 424 -22.06 -13.10 8.40
C LEU A 424 -23.08 -12.48 7.44
N CYS A 425 -24.17 -11.92 7.98
CA CYS A 425 -25.25 -11.23 7.26
C CYS A 425 -25.76 -12.01 6.05
N LYS A 426 -26.05 -13.31 6.25
CA LYS A 426 -26.42 -14.23 5.18
C LYS A 426 -27.55 -15.16 5.62
N TYR A 427 -28.41 -15.55 4.68
CA TYR A 427 -29.42 -16.57 4.89
C TYR A 427 -28.80 -17.96 4.74
N VAL A 428 -28.75 -18.73 5.85
CA VAL A 428 -28.03 -20.00 5.94
C VAL A 428 -28.80 -20.98 6.81
N GLN A 429 -28.69 -22.29 6.53
CA GLN A 429 -29.19 -23.34 7.39
C GLN A 429 -28.34 -23.46 8.65
N LEU A 430 -28.95 -23.38 9.83
CA LEU A 430 -28.24 -23.35 11.12
C LEU A 430 -27.38 -24.59 11.36
N GLY A 431 -27.81 -25.76 10.89
CA GLY A 431 -27.07 -27.01 11.00
C GLY A 431 -25.72 -27.05 10.26
N THR A 432 -25.43 -26.06 9.41
CA THR A 432 -24.13 -25.92 8.74
C THR A 432 -23.10 -25.09 9.55
N LEU A 433 -23.55 -24.49 10.66
CA LEU A 433 -22.77 -23.65 11.53
C LEU A 433 -22.38 -24.37 12.82
N SER A 434 -21.36 -23.86 13.48
CA SER A 434 -20.92 -24.32 14.82
C SER A 434 -20.43 -23.14 15.67
N GLY A 435 -20.46 -23.33 16.98
CA GLY A 435 -20.08 -22.27 17.93
C GLY A 435 -21.13 -21.18 18.04
N PHE A 436 -20.71 -19.97 18.49
CA PHE A 436 -21.61 -18.84 18.68
C PHE A 436 -22.31 -18.43 17.39
N THR A 437 -23.64 -18.29 17.45
CA THR A 437 -24.48 -17.89 16.31
C THR A 437 -25.58 -16.95 16.79
N GLN A 438 -25.84 -15.88 16.02
CA GLN A 438 -26.91 -14.91 16.27
C GLN A 438 -27.74 -14.74 15.02
N CYS A 439 -29.06 -14.77 15.15
CA CYS A 439 -29.99 -14.79 14.00
C CYS A 439 -31.13 -13.80 14.16
N GLU A 440 -31.69 -13.37 13.03
CA GLU A 440 -33.01 -12.75 12.98
C GLU A 440 -34.10 -13.83 12.88
N THR A 441 -35.17 -13.68 13.65
CA THR A 441 -36.16 -14.75 13.90
C THR A 441 -37.49 -14.58 13.16
N GLY A 442 -37.54 -13.78 12.09
CA GLY A 442 -38.80 -13.40 11.44
C GLY A 442 -39.64 -14.55 10.79
N ALA A 443 -39.11 -15.76 10.68
CA ALA A 443 -39.81 -16.87 10.01
C ALA A 443 -39.54 -18.25 10.69
N LEU A 444 -39.55 -18.28 12.01
CA LEU A 444 -39.28 -19.52 12.74
C LEU A 444 -40.49 -20.48 12.67
N SER A 445 -40.28 -21.67 12.13
CA SER A 445 -41.33 -22.73 12.08
C SER A 445 -40.89 -23.89 12.96
N LEU A 446 -41.47 -23.94 14.17
CA LEU A 446 -41.22 -25.00 15.19
C LEU A 446 -42.54 -25.58 15.70
N GLU A 447 -42.53 -26.87 15.88
CA GLU A 447 -43.68 -27.59 16.54
C GLU A 447 -43.52 -27.55 18.05
N CYS A 448 -43.79 -26.37 18.66
CA CYS A 448 -43.67 -26.13 20.07
C CYS A 448 -44.76 -25.18 20.61
N MET A 449 -44.91 -25.07 21.91
CA MET A 449 -45.82 -24.11 22.54
C MET A 449 -45.32 -22.66 22.27
N ALA A 450 -46.28 -21.72 22.29
CA ALA A 450 -45.94 -20.30 22.01
C ALA A 450 -44.88 -19.76 22.99
N GLN A 451 -44.95 -20.12 24.29
CA GLN A 451 -43.97 -19.69 25.27
C GLN A 451 -42.57 -20.27 25.02
N GLU A 452 -42.48 -21.52 24.58
CA GLU A 452 -41.20 -22.15 24.23
C GLU A 452 -40.61 -21.53 22.98
N ARG A 453 -41.45 -21.21 21.98
CA ARG A 453 -41.04 -20.50 20.77
C ARG A 453 -40.43 -19.14 21.10
N GLU A 454 -41.09 -18.37 21.95
CA GLU A 454 -40.59 -17.07 22.39
C GLU A 454 -39.22 -17.17 23.08
N GLN A 455 -39.05 -18.18 23.95
CA GLN A 455 -37.74 -18.44 24.57
C GLN A 455 -36.65 -18.79 23.53
N ILE A 456 -36.97 -19.65 22.57
CA ILE A 456 -36.06 -20.00 21.50
C ILE A 456 -35.72 -18.77 20.66
N GLU A 457 -36.72 -17.96 20.27
CA GLU A 457 -36.52 -16.73 19.53
C GLU A 457 -35.60 -15.73 20.23
N ASN A 458 -35.76 -15.61 21.58
CA ASN A 458 -34.90 -14.76 22.39
C ASN A 458 -33.44 -15.26 22.37
N TYR A 459 -33.20 -16.55 22.55
CA TYR A 459 -31.88 -17.14 22.47
C TYR A 459 -31.25 -16.93 21.08
N LEU A 460 -32.01 -17.15 20.00
CA LEU A 460 -31.51 -16.96 18.65
C LEU A 460 -31.13 -15.49 18.36
N ARG A 461 -31.90 -14.54 18.90
CA ARG A 461 -31.68 -13.11 18.75
C ARG A 461 -30.53 -12.58 19.60
N GLU A 462 -30.42 -13.05 20.86
CA GLU A 462 -29.35 -12.65 21.77
C GLU A 462 -28.02 -13.34 21.46
N GLY A 463 -28.09 -14.53 20.86
CA GLY A 463 -26.97 -15.38 20.51
C GLY A 463 -26.90 -16.65 21.34
N PHE A 464 -26.67 -17.75 20.65
CA PHE A 464 -26.60 -19.09 21.22
C PHE A 464 -25.45 -19.90 20.64
N TYR A 465 -25.14 -21.04 21.25
CA TYR A 465 -24.06 -21.91 20.81
C TYR A 465 -24.62 -23.18 20.14
N ILE A 466 -24.16 -23.42 18.92
CA ILE A 466 -24.40 -24.67 18.17
C ILE A 466 -23.24 -25.62 18.54
N GLU A 467 -23.54 -26.63 19.32
CA GLU A 467 -22.58 -27.62 19.85
C GLU A 467 -23.03 -29.06 19.59
#